data_0611cfb1ee8641d16dee5744a82ab447
#
_entry.id   0611cfb1ee8641d16dee5744a82ab447
#
_cell.length_a   1.000
_cell.length_b   1.000
_cell.length_c   1.000
_cell.angle_alpha   90.00
_cell.angle_beta   90.00
_cell.angle_gamma   90.00
#
_symmetry.space_group_name_H-M   'P 1'
#
loop_
_entity.id
_entity.type
_entity.pdbx_description
1 polymer ?
#
loop_
_entity_poly.entity_id
_entity_poly.type
_entity_poly.pdbx_seq_one_letter_code
_entity_poly.pdbx_strand_id
1 'polypeptide(L)'
;RIYGNRIVLFAPLYVGNECINDCVYCGFRISNKECQRATLSKDELIAETEALEDKGHKRLIMVYGEHPEYSPEFIAETVQTVYNVKHNKGEIRRVNINAAPMDIEGFRTVKSVGIGTYQIFQETYHEETYKKLHPRGPKSNFLWRLYGLDRAMQAGIDDLGIGALMGLYNWRFEVMGLLYHTIHLEERFGVGPHTISFPRIEPAIGTDFTENPPYKVSDED
;
A
#
# COMPACT_ATOMS: atom_id res chain seq x y z
N ARG A 1 4.91 -21.87 12.08
CA ARG A 1 5.06 -23.28 11.73
C ARG A 1 5.45 -23.48 10.26
N ILE A 2 4.88 -22.70 9.33
CA ILE A 2 5.17 -22.84 7.89
C ILE A 2 6.62 -22.47 7.57
N TYR A 3 7.12 -21.38 8.13
CA TYR A 3 8.45 -20.86 7.87
C TYR A 3 9.51 -21.28 8.91
N GLY A 4 9.09 -21.98 9.98
CA GLY A 4 9.97 -22.32 11.12
C GLY A 4 10.52 -21.07 11.79
N ASN A 5 11.86 -20.98 11.90
CA ASN A 5 12.55 -19.82 12.47
C ASN A 5 12.95 -18.79 11.39
N ARG A 6 12.38 -18.83 10.19
CA ARG A 6 12.73 -17.92 9.11
C ARG A 6 11.74 -16.76 9.07
N ILE A 7 12.27 -15.56 8.82
CA ILE A 7 11.51 -14.35 8.57
C ILE A 7 11.62 -14.04 7.08
N VAL A 8 10.49 -13.64 6.47
CA VAL A 8 10.48 -13.15 5.10
C VAL A 8 10.68 -11.64 5.15
N LEU A 9 11.77 -11.18 4.54
CA LEU A 9 12.08 -9.76 4.43
C LEU A 9 11.68 -9.23 3.07
N PHE A 10 11.20 -8.00 3.04
CA PHE A 10 11.01 -7.20 1.84
C PHE A 10 11.47 -5.76 2.11
N ALA A 11 11.83 -5.04 1.06
CA ALA A 11 12.16 -3.62 1.15
C ALA A 11 11.09 -2.77 0.44
N PRO A 12 10.71 -1.61 0.98
CA PRO A 12 9.90 -0.64 0.25
C PRO A 12 10.77 0.03 -0.82
N LEU A 13 10.17 0.23 -2.00
CA LEU A 13 10.72 1.04 -3.10
C LEU A 13 9.68 2.09 -3.48
N TYR A 14 9.93 3.34 -3.12
CA TYR A 14 9.04 4.44 -3.41
C TYR A 14 9.26 4.90 -4.85
N VAL A 15 8.33 4.52 -5.74
CA VAL A 15 8.42 4.86 -7.17
C VAL A 15 8.03 6.31 -7.42
N GLY A 16 7.02 6.78 -6.68
CA GLY A 16 6.62 8.18 -6.79
C GLY A 16 5.71 8.62 -5.64
N ASN A 17 5.86 9.88 -5.24
CA ASN A 17 5.11 10.48 -4.14
C ASN A 17 4.18 11.62 -4.59
N GLU A 18 3.95 11.78 -5.91
CA GLU A 18 2.89 12.64 -6.40
C GLU A 18 1.55 12.12 -5.91
N CYS A 19 0.71 13.00 -5.36
CA CYS A 19 -0.56 12.61 -4.80
C CYS A 19 -1.58 13.74 -4.92
N ILE A 20 -2.80 13.40 -5.31
CA ILE A 20 -3.93 14.35 -5.44
C ILE A 20 -4.88 14.33 -4.24
N ASN A 21 -4.62 13.47 -3.25
CA ASN A 21 -5.37 13.41 -2.01
C ASN A 21 -4.83 14.38 -0.95
N ASP A 22 -5.69 14.71 0.01
CA ASP A 22 -5.33 15.60 1.11
C ASP A 22 -5.55 14.94 2.48
N CYS A 23 -5.01 13.74 2.64
CA CYS A 23 -5.11 12.99 3.89
C CYS A 23 -4.36 13.71 5.01
N VAL A 24 -5.02 14.07 6.09
CA VAL A 24 -4.47 14.96 7.14
C VAL A 24 -3.24 14.40 7.86
N TYR A 25 -3.02 13.08 7.78
CA TYR A 25 -1.93 12.37 8.44
C TYR A 25 -0.78 11.98 7.49
N CYS A 26 -0.89 12.30 6.19
CA CYS A 26 0.06 11.80 5.20
C CYS A 26 1.03 12.88 4.71
N GLY A 27 2.33 12.62 4.76
CA GLY A 27 3.33 13.52 4.23
C GLY A 27 3.21 13.78 2.72
N PHE A 28 2.58 12.86 1.97
CA PHE A 28 2.34 13.02 0.52
C PHE A 28 1.08 13.80 0.18
N ARG A 29 0.30 14.30 1.15
CA ARG A 29 -0.91 15.06 0.88
C ARG A 29 -0.63 16.28 -0.02
N ILE A 30 -1.56 16.58 -0.93
CA ILE A 30 -1.38 17.62 -1.95
C ILE A 30 -1.11 19.01 -1.36
N SER A 31 -1.68 19.33 -0.18
CA SER A 31 -1.48 20.60 0.50
C SER A 31 -0.13 20.73 1.22
N ASN A 32 0.61 19.62 1.38
CA ASN A 32 1.94 19.66 2.01
C ASN A 32 2.99 20.21 1.05
N LYS A 33 3.42 21.46 1.30
CA LYS A 33 4.43 22.15 0.50
C LYS A 33 5.88 21.81 0.91
N GLU A 34 6.06 21.14 2.03
CA GLU A 34 7.38 20.69 2.50
C GLU A 34 7.80 19.38 1.84
N CYS A 35 6.86 18.66 1.24
CA CYS A 35 7.13 17.41 0.55
C CYS A 35 7.79 17.70 -0.81
N GLN A 36 9.02 17.25 -0.96
CA GLN A 36 9.68 17.24 -2.28
C GLN A 36 9.02 16.15 -3.13
N ARG A 37 8.43 16.57 -4.26
CA ARG A 37 7.78 15.66 -5.20
C ARG A 37 8.79 15.03 -6.13
N ALA A 38 8.68 13.73 -6.29
CA ALA A 38 9.54 12.97 -7.20
C ALA A 38 8.80 11.74 -7.72
N THR A 39 9.08 11.42 -8.98
CA THR A 39 8.75 10.15 -9.60
C THR A 39 10.03 9.63 -10.22
N LEU A 40 10.43 8.42 -9.88
CA LEU A 40 11.65 7.82 -10.40
C LEU A 40 11.55 7.64 -11.92
N SER A 41 12.55 8.10 -12.63
CA SER A 41 12.78 7.73 -14.00
C SER A 41 13.13 6.23 -14.09
N LYS A 42 13.09 5.68 -15.30
CA LYS A 42 13.44 4.27 -15.50
C LYS A 42 14.86 3.95 -15.06
N ASP A 43 15.81 4.83 -15.33
CA ASP A 43 17.21 4.64 -14.96
C ASP A 43 17.41 4.71 -13.43
N GLU A 44 16.72 5.65 -12.76
CA GLU A 44 16.73 5.73 -11.30
C GLU A 44 16.08 4.49 -10.68
N LEU A 45 14.96 4.01 -11.22
CA LEU A 45 14.29 2.79 -10.76
C LEU A 45 15.20 1.56 -10.87
N ILE A 46 15.97 1.45 -11.95
CA ILE A 46 16.97 0.40 -12.13
C ILE A 46 18.06 0.53 -11.07
N ALA A 47 18.64 1.72 -10.91
CA ALA A 47 19.71 1.96 -9.95
C ALA A 47 19.29 1.66 -8.50
N GLU A 48 18.08 2.08 -8.08
CA GLU A 48 17.53 1.79 -6.77
C GLU A 48 17.29 0.27 -6.57
N THR A 49 16.84 -0.41 -7.63
CA THR A 49 16.65 -1.88 -7.59
C THR A 49 17.99 -2.60 -7.41
N GLU A 50 19.02 -2.22 -8.15
CA GLU A 50 20.38 -2.76 -8.03
C GLU A 50 20.95 -2.54 -6.62
N ALA A 51 20.77 -1.33 -6.06
CA ALA A 51 21.21 -1.01 -4.71
C ALA A 51 20.51 -1.86 -3.63
N LEU A 52 19.24 -2.19 -3.83
CA LEU A 52 18.49 -3.09 -2.94
C LEU A 52 18.94 -4.56 -3.11
N GLU A 53 19.25 -4.97 -4.33
CA GLU A 53 19.81 -6.31 -4.58
C GLU A 53 21.19 -6.50 -3.94
N ASP A 54 22.04 -5.49 -3.96
CA ASP A 54 23.37 -5.51 -3.31
C ASP A 54 23.25 -5.66 -1.80
N LYS A 55 22.18 -5.12 -1.19
CA LYS A 55 21.83 -5.33 0.21
C LYS A 55 21.19 -6.69 0.50
N GLY A 56 21.03 -7.54 -0.52
CA GLY A 56 20.49 -8.89 -0.41
C GLY A 56 18.97 -9.01 -0.47
N HIS A 57 18.25 -7.93 -0.75
CA HIS A 57 16.78 -7.98 -0.90
C HIS A 57 16.39 -8.73 -2.18
N LYS A 58 15.41 -9.63 -2.07
CA LYS A 58 14.85 -10.41 -3.17
C LYS A 58 13.34 -10.20 -3.34
N ARG A 59 12.76 -9.40 -2.46
CA ARG A 59 11.34 -9.05 -2.45
C ARG A 59 11.21 -7.57 -2.19
N LEU A 60 10.42 -6.91 -3.02
CA LEU A 60 10.13 -5.48 -2.87
C LEU A 60 8.63 -5.26 -2.68
N ILE A 61 8.30 -4.14 -2.06
CA ILE A 61 6.98 -3.53 -2.15
C ILE A 61 7.13 -2.16 -2.82
N MET A 62 6.60 -2.03 -4.02
CA MET A 62 6.62 -0.77 -4.75
C MET A 62 5.48 0.11 -4.28
N VAL A 63 5.79 1.34 -3.91
CA VAL A 63 4.86 2.29 -3.30
C VAL A 63 4.64 3.47 -4.22
N TYR A 64 3.37 3.82 -4.41
CA TYR A 64 2.92 4.93 -5.25
C TYR A 64 1.99 5.84 -4.47
N GLY A 65 2.10 7.14 -4.68
CA GLY A 65 1.02 8.06 -4.35
C GLY A 65 -0.22 7.79 -5.21
N GLU A 66 -1.29 8.51 -4.97
CA GLU A 66 -2.48 8.44 -5.84
C GLU A 66 -2.48 9.64 -6.78
N HIS A 67 -2.09 9.40 -8.02
CA HIS A 67 -1.97 10.42 -9.06
C HIS A 67 -2.36 9.84 -10.44
N PRO A 68 -2.96 10.62 -11.35
CA PRO A 68 -3.33 10.13 -12.68
C PRO A 68 -2.16 9.56 -13.50
N GLU A 69 -0.94 10.05 -13.28
CA GLU A 69 0.25 9.52 -13.93
C GLU A 69 0.61 8.09 -13.50
N TYR A 70 0.18 7.67 -12.30
CA TYR A 70 0.38 6.31 -11.84
C TYR A 70 -0.76 5.41 -12.28
N SER A 71 -0.99 5.38 -13.59
CA SER A 71 -1.98 4.51 -14.23
C SER A 71 -1.63 3.03 -14.04
N PRO A 72 -2.58 2.11 -14.22
CA PRO A 72 -2.29 0.68 -14.19
C PRO A 72 -1.18 0.26 -15.14
N GLU A 73 -1.08 0.89 -16.32
CA GLU A 73 -0.03 0.64 -17.32
C GLU A 73 1.33 1.10 -16.82
N PHE A 74 1.41 2.30 -16.22
CA PHE A 74 2.64 2.81 -15.62
C PHE A 74 3.12 1.88 -14.49
N ILE A 75 2.21 1.44 -13.62
CA ILE A 75 2.54 0.50 -12.53
C ILE A 75 3.04 -0.82 -13.12
N ALA A 76 2.36 -1.36 -14.13
CA ALA A 76 2.78 -2.60 -14.79
C ALA A 76 4.17 -2.46 -15.44
N GLU A 77 4.44 -1.33 -16.13
CA GLU A 77 5.75 -1.07 -16.73
C GLU A 77 6.87 -0.98 -15.70
N THR A 78 6.64 -0.28 -14.58
CA THR A 78 7.63 -0.16 -13.51
C THR A 78 7.89 -1.49 -12.82
N VAL A 79 6.86 -2.32 -12.58
CA VAL A 79 7.01 -3.69 -12.05
C VAL A 79 7.82 -4.55 -13.01
N GLN A 80 7.52 -4.49 -14.32
CA GLN A 80 8.26 -5.24 -15.33
C GLN A 80 9.71 -4.80 -15.41
N THR A 81 9.97 -3.49 -15.28
CA THR A 81 11.34 -2.93 -15.23
C THR A 81 12.11 -3.55 -14.07
N VAL A 82 11.54 -3.58 -12.87
CA VAL A 82 12.18 -4.19 -11.68
C VAL A 82 12.46 -5.67 -11.88
N TYR A 83 11.53 -6.44 -12.44
CA TYR A 83 11.76 -7.87 -12.71
C TYR A 83 12.84 -8.13 -13.77
N ASN A 84 13.06 -7.19 -14.68
CA ASN A 84 14.08 -7.30 -15.72
C ASN A 84 15.49 -6.93 -15.25
N VAL A 85 15.62 -6.29 -14.09
CA VAL A 85 16.95 -5.99 -13.52
C VAL A 85 17.63 -7.32 -13.14
N LYS A 86 18.85 -7.47 -13.61
CA LYS A 86 19.75 -8.58 -13.27
C LYS A 86 21.06 -7.96 -12.83
N HIS A 87 21.31 -7.95 -11.56
CA HIS A 87 22.49 -7.32 -10.99
C HIS A 87 23.34 -8.36 -10.27
N ASN A 88 24.64 -8.44 -10.62
CA ASN A 88 25.56 -9.43 -10.11
C ASN A 88 25.02 -10.88 -10.30
N LYS A 89 24.78 -11.60 -9.21
CA LYS A 89 24.14 -12.93 -9.19
C LYS A 89 22.71 -12.86 -8.62
N GLY A 90 22.13 -11.66 -8.56
CA GLY A 90 20.84 -11.38 -7.97
C GLY A 90 19.73 -11.20 -8.98
N GLU A 91 18.53 -11.29 -8.47
CA GLU A 91 17.30 -10.89 -9.15
C GLU A 91 16.20 -10.66 -8.12
N ILE A 92 15.31 -9.72 -8.38
CA ILE A 92 14.09 -9.58 -7.60
C ILE A 92 13.12 -10.70 -7.99
N ARG A 93 12.69 -11.49 -7.01
CA ARG A 93 11.83 -12.67 -7.21
C ARG A 93 10.37 -12.40 -6.95
N ARG A 94 10.05 -11.32 -6.25
CA ARG A 94 8.68 -10.96 -5.91
C ARG A 94 8.55 -9.46 -5.75
N VAL A 95 7.62 -8.89 -6.47
CA VAL A 95 7.24 -7.49 -6.37
C VAL A 95 5.80 -7.41 -5.87
N ASN A 96 5.64 -6.92 -4.66
CA ASN A 96 4.34 -6.50 -4.12
C ASN A 96 4.09 -5.04 -4.53
N ILE A 97 2.83 -4.63 -4.58
CA ILE A 97 2.50 -3.23 -4.86
C ILE A 97 1.59 -2.65 -3.78
N ASN A 98 1.84 -1.39 -3.43
CA ASN A 98 0.97 -0.54 -2.65
C ASN A 98 0.61 0.66 -3.52
N ALA A 99 -0.57 0.60 -4.12
CA ALA A 99 -1.09 1.60 -5.05
C ALA A 99 -2.56 1.89 -4.75
N ALA A 100 -3.07 3.01 -5.23
CA ALA A 100 -4.48 3.36 -5.11
C ALA A 100 -5.39 2.27 -5.68
N PRO A 101 -6.65 2.15 -5.18
CA PRO A 101 -7.58 1.17 -5.73
C PRO A 101 -7.93 1.49 -7.18
N MET A 102 -8.00 0.46 -7.97
CA MET A 102 -8.29 0.51 -9.41
C MET A 102 -9.67 -0.07 -9.70
N ASP A 103 -10.14 0.07 -10.92
CA ASP A 103 -11.22 -0.74 -11.46
C ASP A 103 -10.71 -2.17 -11.79
N ILE A 104 -11.61 -3.03 -12.24
CA ILE A 104 -11.29 -4.44 -12.53
C ILE A 104 -10.27 -4.55 -13.67
N GLU A 105 -10.38 -3.72 -14.70
CA GLU A 105 -9.46 -3.75 -15.86
C GLU A 105 -8.07 -3.27 -15.46
N GLY A 106 -7.97 -2.22 -14.66
CA GLY A 106 -6.69 -1.78 -14.10
C GLY A 106 -6.03 -2.87 -13.25
N PHE A 107 -6.79 -3.58 -12.43
CA PHE A 107 -6.26 -4.73 -11.68
C PHE A 107 -5.82 -5.88 -12.60
N ARG A 108 -6.53 -6.15 -13.70
CA ARG A 108 -6.09 -7.13 -14.70
C ARG A 108 -4.77 -6.74 -15.35
N THR A 109 -4.61 -5.45 -15.66
CA THR A 109 -3.36 -4.91 -16.22
C THR A 109 -2.19 -5.16 -15.27
N VAL A 110 -2.28 -4.78 -13.99
CA VAL A 110 -1.18 -4.99 -13.04
C VAL A 110 -0.96 -6.47 -12.69
N LYS A 111 -2.01 -7.29 -12.71
CA LYS A 111 -1.89 -8.74 -12.55
C LYS A 111 -1.08 -9.38 -13.67
N SER A 112 -1.23 -8.89 -14.91
CA SER A 112 -0.61 -9.50 -16.11
C SER A 112 0.92 -9.54 -16.04
N VAL A 113 1.55 -8.65 -15.26
CA VAL A 113 3.00 -8.61 -15.07
C VAL A 113 3.49 -9.43 -13.88
N GLY A 114 2.62 -10.22 -13.25
CA GLY A 114 3.00 -11.16 -12.20
C GLY A 114 3.32 -10.51 -10.87
N ILE A 115 2.54 -9.49 -10.46
CA ILE A 115 2.69 -8.93 -9.12
C ILE A 115 2.48 -10.02 -8.06
N GLY A 116 3.14 -9.83 -6.92
CA GLY A 116 2.87 -10.61 -5.72
C GLY A 116 1.62 -10.14 -5.00
N THR A 117 1.76 -9.66 -3.76
CA THR A 117 0.65 -9.12 -2.99
C THR A 117 0.25 -7.74 -3.52
N TYR A 118 -1.05 -7.54 -3.79
CA TYR A 118 -1.63 -6.21 -3.83
C TYR A 118 -2.01 -5.80 -2.41
N GLN A 119 -1.41 -4.73 -1.92
CA GLN A 119 -1.60 -4.27 -0.55
C GLN A 119 -2.25 -2.88 -0.54
N ILE A 120 -3.36 -2.76 0.19
CA ILE A 120 -4.01 -1.48 0.42
C ILE A 120 -4.63 -1.44 1.82
N PHE A 121 -4.44 -0.33 2.51
CA PHE A 121 -5.04 -0.12 3.82
C PHE A 121 -6.34 0.65 3.69
N GLN A 122 -7.36 0.23 4.44
CA GLN A 122 -8.58 1.02 4.62
C GLN A 122 -8.30 2.29 5.43
N GLU A 123 -7.21 2.32 6.14
CA GLU A 123 -6.75 3.33 7.09
C GLU A 123 -7.57 3.31 8.38
N THR A 124 -8.86 3.59 8.31
CA THR A 124 -9.83 3.39 9.40
C THR A 124 -11.14 2.86 8.83
N TYR A 125 -11.76 1.93 9.54
CA TYR A 125 -13.09 1.40 9.23
C TYR A 125 -14.22 2.27 9.80
N HIS A 126 -13.91 3.26 10.65
CA HIS A 126 -14.88 4.19 11.19
C HIS A 126 -15.18 5.29 10.17
N GLU A 127 -16.30 5.17 9.47
CA GLU A 127 -16.65 5.98 8.29
C GLU A 127 -16.65 7.50 8.58
N GLU A 128 -17.16 7.93 9.75
CA GLU A 128 -17.17 9.37 10.09
C GLU A 128 -15.75 9.92 10.29
N THR A 129 -14.88 9.14 10.93
CA THR A 129 -13.47 9.50 11.07
C THR A 129 -12.78 9.50 9.72
N TYR A 130 -13.05 8.49 8.88
CA TYR A 130 -12.51 8.42 7.53
C TYR A 130 -12.80 9.68 6.72
N LYS A 131 -14.06 10.13 6.71
CA LYS A 131 -14.48 11.36 5.99
C LYS A 131 -13.75 12.61 6.48
N LYS A 132 -13.52 12.72 7.80
CA LYS A 132 -12.80 13.86 8.38
C LYS A 132 -11.32 13.86 8.00
N LEU A 133 -10.71 12.67 7.93
CA LEU A 133 -9.28 12.50 7.66
C LEU A 133 -8.93 12.53 6.17
N HIS A 134 -9.92 12.33 5.29
CA HIS A 134 -9.76 12.36 3.82
C HIS A 134 -10.69 13.41 3.20
N PRO A 135 -10.42 14.73 3.44
CA PRO A 135 -11.37 15.78 3.10
C PRO A 135 -11.57 15.99 1.59
N ARG A 136 -10.61 15.54 0.76
CA ARG A 136 -10.70 15.67 -0.71
C ARG A 136 -9.77 14.70 -1.44
N GLY A 137 -10.02 14.58 -2.73
CA GLY A 137 -9.33 13.66 -3.64
C GLY A 137 -10.07 12.33 -3.75
N PRO A 138 -9.65 11.43 -4.64
CA PRO A 138 -10.28 10.11 -4.85
C PRO A 138 -10.38 9.28 -3.57
N LYS A 139 -9.40 9.37 -2.69
CA LYS A 139 -9.36 8.64 -1.42
C LYS A 139 -10.49 9.06 -0.46
N SER A 140 -11.16 10.20 -0.69
CA SER A 140 -12.35 10.60 0.10
C SER A 140 -13.54 9.64 -0.07
N ASN A 141 -13.56 8.84 -1.13
CA ASN A 141 -14.60 7.85 -1.37
C ASN A 141 -14.34 6.57 -0.54
N PHE A 142 -14.96 6.51 0.64
CA PHE A 142 -14.83 5.40 1.59
C PHE A 142 -15.16 4.04 0.96
N LEU A 143 -16.30 3.93 0.26
CA LEU A 143 -16.74 2.66 -0.31
C LEU A 143 -15.88 2.24 -1.50
N TRP A 144 -15.43 3.19 -2.32
CA TRP A 144 -14.51 2.89 -3.41
C TRP A 144 -13.22 2.22 -2.89
N ARG A 145 -12.71 2.73 -1.77
CA ARG A 145 -11.53 2.17 -1.14
C ARG A 145 -11.83 0.84 -0.46
N LEU A 146 -12.89 0.75 0.31
CA LEU A 146 -13.29 -0.47 1.04
C LEU A 146 -13.44 -1.66 0.09
N TYR A 147 -14.14 -1.49 -1.03
CA TYR A 147 -14.33 -2.53 -2.05
C TYR A 147 -13.20 -2.61 -3.08
N GLY A 148 -12.06 -1.99 -2.81
CA GLY A 148 -10.88 -2.08 -3.67
C GLY A 148 -10.36 -3.51 -3.81
N LEU A 149 -10.33 -4.25 -2.69
CA LEU A 149 -9.88 -5.64 -2.67
C LEU A 149 -10.87 -6.60 -3.33
N ASP A 150 -12.17 -6.34 -3.21
CA ASP A 150 -13.19 -7.10 -3.97
C ASP A 150 -12.94 -7.00 -5.48
N ARG A 151 -12.64 -5.79 -5.99
CA ARG A 151 -12.32 -5.61 -7.41
C ARG A 151 -11.02 -6.28 -7.81
N ALA A 152 -10.02 -6.26 -6.94
CA ALA A 152 -8.77 -6.96 -7.17
C ALA A 152 -9.00 -8.48 -7.28
N MET A 153 -9.80 -9.06 -6.38
CA MET A 153 -10.15 -10.48 -6.43
C MET A 153 -11.00 -10.83 -7.65
N GLN A 154 -11.94 -9.98 -8.05
CA GLN A 154 -12.70 -10.15 -9.30
C GLN A 154 -11.80 -10.12 -10.54
N ALA A 155 -10.71 -9.38 -10.49
CA ALA A 155 -9.67 -9.40 -11.52
C ALA A 155 -8.77 -10.64 -11.45
N GLY A 156 -8.92 -11.46 -10.40
CA GLY A 156 -8.17 -12.69 -10.16
C GLY A 156 -6.87 -12.51 -9.39
N ILE A 157 -6.67 -11.38 -8.70
CA ILE A 157 -5.59 -11.23 -7.73
C ILE A 157 -6.06 -11.86 -6.43
N ASP A 158 -5.42 -12.92 -5.99
CA ASP A 158 -5.77 -13.72 -4.80
C ASP A 158 -4.77 -13.54 -3.65
N ASP A 159 -3.68 -12.84 -3.87
CA ASP A 159 -2.68 -12.51 -2.84
C ASP A 159 -2.85 -11.05 -2.42
N LEU A 160 -3.56 -10.85 -1.32
CA LEU A 160 -3.98 -9.54 -0.84
C LEU A 160 -3.38 -9.19 0.52
N GLY A 161 -3.13 -7.89 0.72
CA GLY A 161 -2.79 -7.32 2.02
C GLY A 161 -3.80 -6.25 2.42
N ILE A 162 -4.44 -6.44 3.58
CA ILE A 162 -5.31 -5.45 4.20
C ILE A 162 -4.61 -4.75 5.35
N GLY A 163 -5.14 -3.60 5.77
CA GLY A 163 -4.59 -2.92 6.94
C GLY A 163 -5.44 -1.76 7.43
N ALA A 164 -5.12 -1.35 8.66
CA ALA A 164 -5.61 -0.14 9.28
C ALA A 164 -4.45 0.61 9.93
N LEU A 165 -4.47 1.95 9.88
CA LEU A 165 -3.47 2.78 10.52
C LEU A 165 -3.89 3.07 11.96
N MET A 166 -3.21 2.44 12.92
CA MET A 166 -3.51 2.60 14.33
C MET A 166 -3.12 4.01 14.82
N GLY A 167 -4.04 4.67 15.49
CA GLY A 167 -3.90 6.06 15.92
C GLY A 167 -4.91 7.01 15.27
N LEU A 168 -5.60 6.59 14.20
CA LEU A 168 -6.66 7.36 13.57
C LEU A 168 -7.98 7.28 14.31
N TYR A 169 -8.31 6.10 14.83
CA TYR A 169 -9.49 5.82 15.63
C TYR A 169 -9.19 4.74 16.66
N ASN A 170 -10.21 4.31 17.43
CA ASN A 170 -10.08 3.28 18.46
C ASN A 170 -9.55 1.97 17.85
N TRP A 171 -8.39 1.52 18.30
CA TRP A 171 -7.73 0.35 17.73
C TRP A 171 -8.54 -0.95 17.82
N ARG A 172 -9.35 -1.12 18.88
CA ARG A 172 -10.22 -2.30 19.00
C ARG A 172 -11.31 -2.33 17.93
N PHE A 173 -11.84 -1.15 17.58
CA PHE A 173 -12.77 -1.03 16.46
C PHE A 173 -12.09 -1.37 15.13
N GLU A 174 -10.85 -0.90 14.92
CA GLU A 174 -10.09 -1.19 13.70
C GLU A 174 -9.77 -2.69 13.58
N VAL A 175 -9.40 -3.35 14.70
CA VAL A 175 -9.17 -4.81 14.71
C VAL A 175 -10.45 -5.56 14.33
N MET A 176 -11.60 -5.16 14.87
CA MET A 176 -12.90 -5.76 14.49
C MET A 176 -13.21 -5.50 13.01
N GLY A 177 -12.93 -4.30 12.50
CA GLY A 177 -13.07 -3.98 11.08
C GLY A 177 -12.22 -4.87 10.18
N LEU A 178 -10.96 -5.09 10.55
CA LEU A 178 -10.05 -6.00 9.85
C LEU A 178 -10.56 -7.44 9.84
N LEU A 179 -11.06 -7.92 10.98
CA LEU A 179 -11.63 -9.27 11.08
C LEU A 179 -12.88 -9.43 10.20
N TYR A 180 -13.82 -8.49 10.24
CA TYR A 180 -15.00 -8.52 9.38
C TYR A 180 -14.65 -8.40 7.89
N HIS A 181 -13.66 -7.59 7.54
CA HIS A 181 -13.20 -7.49 6.15
C HIS A 181 -12.56 -8.81 5.69
N THR A 182 -11.79 -9.47 6.55
CA THR A 182 -11.23 -10.81 6.28
C THR A 182 -12.35 -11.83 6.03
N ILE A 183 -13.33 -11.90 6.93
CA ILE A 183 -14.48 -12.81 6.81
C ILE A 183 -15.25 -12.53 5.51
N HIS A 184 -15.50 -11.26 5.19
CA HIS A 184 -16.17 -10.87 3.95
C HIS A 184 -15.44 -11.40 2.69
N LEU A 185 -14.11 -11.26 2.64
CA LEU A 185 -13.32 -11.74 1.51
C LEU A 185 -13.33 -13.28 1.44
N GLU A 186 -13.20 -13.97 2.58
CA GLU A 186 -13.26 -15.42 2.66
C GLU A 186 -14.63 -15.97 2.22
N GLU A 187 -15.72 -15.39 2.73
CA GLU A 187 -17.08 -15.82 2.37
C GLU A 187 -17.40 -15.57 0.89
N ARG A 188 -16.92 -14.46 0.33
CA ARG A 188 -17.24 -14.08 -1.04
C ARG A 188 -16.37 -14.76 -2.09
N PHE A 189 -15.11 -15.00 -1.79
CA PHE A 189 -14.11 -15.46 -2.77
C PHE A 189 -13.45 -16.79 -2.41
N GLY A 190 -13.72 -17.34 -1.23
CA GLY A 190 -13.16 -18.61 -0.77
C GLY A 190 -11.73 -18.52 -0.27
N VAL A 191 -11.13 -17.30 -0.23
CA VAL A 191 -9.78 -17.05 0.28
C VAL A 191 -9.72 -15.69 0.94
N GLY A 192 -9.07 -15.61 2.10
CA GLY A 192 -8.84 -14.36 2.84
C GLY A 192 -7.53 -13.68 2.45
N PRO A 193 -7.23 -12.52 3.05
CA PRO A 193 -6.00 -11.80 2.82
C PRO A 193 -4.79 -12.60 3.33
N HIS A 194 -3.70 -12.59 2.57
CA HIS A 194 -2.43 -13.19 2.95
C HIS A 194 -1.75 -12.43 4.10
N THR A 195 -1.96 -11.12 4.14
CA THR A 195 -1.33 -10.24 5.13
C THR A 195 -2.37 -9.31 5.75
N ILE A 196 -2.36 -9.20 7.08
CA ILE A 196 -3.10 -8.19 7.83
C ILE A 196 -2.09 -7.28 8.51
N SER A 197 -2.12 -5.99 8.21
CA SER A 197 -1.17 -4.99 8.70
C SER A 197 -1.89 -3.97 9.60
N PHE A 198 -1.24 -3.63 10.71
CA PHE A 198 -1.76 -2.65 11.65
C PHE A 198 -0.63 -1.76 12.18
N PRO A 199 0.02 -0.99 11.25
CA PRO A 199 1.06 -0.05 11.67
C PRO A 199 0.48 1.03 12.58
N ARG A 200 1.32 1.54 13.47
CA ARG A 200 1.01 2.73 14.26
C ARG A 200 1.36 3.97 13.46
N ILE A 201 0.63 5.06 13.75
CA ILE A 201 0.93 6.37 13.17
C ILE A 201 2.26 6.87 13.71
N GLU A 202 3.10 7.35 12.82
CA GLU A 202 4.39 7.96 13.14
C GLU A 202 4.42 9.41 12.65
N PRO A 203 5.21 10.29 13.28
CA PRO A 203 5.36 11.68 12.84
C PRO A 203 5.74 11.77 11.36
N ALA A 204 5.05 12.64 10.63
CA ALA A 204 5.32 12.88 9.21
C ALA A 204 5.46 14.40 8.97
N ILE A 205 6.46 14.77 8.17
CA ILE A 205 6.76 16.16 7.86
C ILE A 205 5.54 16.87 7.26
N GLY A 206 5.23 18.05 7.77
CA GLY A 206 4.13 18.88 7.29
C GLY A 206 2.74 18.34 7.68
N THR A 207 2.65 17.55 8.76
CA THR A 207 1.37 17.03 9.28
C THR A 207 1.31 17.12 10.80
N ASP A 208 0.71 18.18 11.34
CA ASP A 208 0.53 18.36 12.78
C ASP A 208 -0.29 17.25 13.45
N PHE A 209 -1.19 16.63 12.69
CA PHE A 209 -2.03 15.53 13.15
C PHE A 209 -1.21 14.35 13.70
N THR A 210 -0.06 14.08 13.08
CA THR A 210 0.76 12.90 13.42
C THR A 210 1.60 13.10 14.69
N GLU A 211 1.81 14.32 15.13
CA GLU A 211 2.53 14.61 16.37
C GLU A 211 1.73 14.23 17.61
N ASN A 212 0.41 14.48 17.58
CA ASN A 212 -0.51 14.20 18.68
C ASN A 212 -1.79 13.52 18.17
N PRO A 213 -1.72 12.26 17.70
CA PRO A 213 -2.90 11.55 17.20
C PRO A 213 -3.90 11.33 18.35
N PRO A 214 -5.22 11.49 18.10
CA PRO A 214 -6.26 11.44 19.14
C PRO A 214 -6.42 10.05 19.78
N TYR A 215 -5.94 9.00 19.11
CA TYR A 215 -6.04 7.61 19.55
C TYR A 215 -4.65 6.95 19.52
N LYS A 216 -3.69 7.59 20.17
CA LYS A 216 -2.32 7.07 20.25
C LYS A 216 -2.32 5.65 20.81
N VAL A 217 -1.59 4.75 20.16
CA VAL A 217 -1.44 3.34 20.55
C VAL A 217 0.00 3.12 21.02
N SER A 218 0.14 2.47 22.18
CA SER A 218 1.42 2.12 22.78
C SER A 218 1.83 0.67 22.47
N ASP A 219 3.00 0.26 22.98
CA ASP A 219 3.44 -1.14 22.87
C ASP A 219 2.66 -2.07 23.85
N GLU A 220 1.94 -1.48 24.79
CA GLU A 220 1.15 -2.21 25.81
C GLU A 220 -0.29 -2.47 25.36
N ASP A 221 -0.78 -1.79 24.30
CA ASP A 221 -2.12 -1.95 23.75
C ASP A 221 -2.23 -3.18 22.84
#